data_0f5a587e9fdc257597a4ce465ba5ae7b
#
_entry.id   0f5a587e9fdc257597a4ce465ba5ae7b
#
_cell.length_a   1.000
_cell.length_b   1.000
_cell.length_c   1.000
_cell.angle_alpha   90.00
_cell.angle_beta   90.00
_cell.angle_gamma   90.00
#
_symmetry.space_group_name_H-M   'P 1'
#
loop_
_entity.id
_entity.type
_entity.pdbx_description
1 polymer ?
#
loop_
_entity_poly.entity_id
_entity_poly.type
_entity_poly.pdbx_seq_one_letter_code
_entity_poly.pdbx_strand_id
1 'polypeptide(L)'
;MVGARWGEEPGPVRGCLACDLMTGDTPLPGGTVLRTDAWVVEHCVGPFGLGTVVVKPTRHVLHVAGLTAAESAELGPLLQRVSAAVTTVMDPEQVYVCLWSHVGGAPGHIHFVVQPVTRANMDRFDTYGPALQLAMGETGELPPVPDVERVCDRLRDHLGPATDT
;
A
#
# COMPACT_ATOMS: atom_id res chain seq x y z
N MET A 1 32.56 -1.44 15.01
CA MET A 1 31.46 -0.49 14.94
C MET A 1 30.93 -0.50 13.51
N VAL A 2 29.87 -1.24 13.26
CA VAL A 2 29.17 -1.26 11.97
C VAL A 2 28.12 -0.18 12.07
N GLY A 3 28.42 1.01 11.52
CA GLY A 3 27.44 2.08 11.38
C GLY A 3 26.28 1.58 10.55
N ALA A 4 25.09 1.59 11.10
CA ALA A 4 23.86 1.29 10.40
C ALA A 4 23.70 2.31 9.25
N ARG A 5 24.02 1.88 8.04
CA ARG A 5 23.64 2.59 6.81
C ARG A 5 22.23 2.17 6.44
N TRP A 6 21.29 2.52 7.25
CA TRP A 6 19.91 2.55 6.82
C TRP A 6 19.78 3.88 6.07
N GLY A 7 19.68 3.80 4.73
CA GLY A 7 19.62 4.98 3.89
C GLY A 7 18.38 5.81 4.20
N GLU A 8 18.51 6.72 5.14
CA GLU A 8 17.55 7.79 5.38
C GLU A 8 17.79 8.88 4.34
N GLU A 9 17.16 8.74 3.18
CA GLU A 9 17.07 9.84 2.25
C GLU A 9 15.94 10.78 2.73
N PRO A 10 16.24 12.09 2.89
CA PRO A 10 15.27 13.04 3.41
C PRO A 10 14.11 13.34 2.44
N GLY A 11 14.13 12.78 1.22
CA GLY A 11 13.13 13.00 0.19
C GLY A 11 12.95 11.81 -0.75
N PRO A 12 12.11 11.99 -1.80
CA PRO A 12 11.90 10.97 -2.82
C PRO A 12 13.18 10.63 -3.58
N VAL A 13 13.38 9.36 -3.89
CA VAL A 13 14.51 8.85 -4.67
C VAL A 13 14.03 8.51 -6.08
N ARG A 14 14.61 9.16 -7.09
CA ARG A 14 14.30 8.92 -8.50
C ARG A 14 14.65 7.48 -8.89
N GLY A 15 13.75 6.83 -9.63
CA GLY A 15 13.88 5.42 -10.03
C GLY A 15 13.39 4.43 -8.98
N CYS A 16 12.92 4.91 -7.84
CA CYS A 16 12.14 4.12 -6.90
C CYS A 16 10.66 4.24 -7.27
N LEU A 17 10.03 3.15 -7.72
CA LEU A 17 8.63 3.16 -8.15
C LEU A 17 7.71 3.81 -7.10
N ALA A 18 7.89 3.49 -5.82
CA ALA A 18 7.07 4.06 -4.76
C ALA A 18 7.23 5.59 -4.63
N CYS A 19 8.43 6.12 -4.86
CA CYS A 19 8.67 7.56 -4.91
C CYS A 19 8.12 8.18 -6.20
N ASP A 20 8.39 7.56 -7.35
CA ASP A 20 7.99 8.07 -8.66
C ASP A 20 6.45 8.16 -8.81
N LEU A 21 5.70 7.24 -8.16
CA LEU A 21 4.24 7.32 -8.05
C LEU A 21 3.79 8.52 -7.22
N MET A 22 4.48 8.82 -6.11
CA MET A 22 4.15 9.96 -5.25
C MET A 22 4.47 11.32 -5.87
N THR A 23 5.52 11.39 -6.69
CA THR A 23 5.96 12.63 -7.36
C THR A 23 5.24 12.88 -8.68
N GLY A 24 4.54 11.86 -9.21
CA GLY A 24 3.87 11.91 -10.52
C GLY A 24 4.80 11.61 -11.69
N ASP A 25 6.04 11.18 -11.44
CA ASP A 25 6.97 10.72 -12.49
C ASP A 25 6.48 9.41 -13.14
N THR A 26 5.66 8.65 -12.41
CA THR A 26 4.95 7.47 -12.93
C THR A 26 3.44 7.66 -12.73
N PRO A 27 2.61 7.36 -13.74
CA PRO A 27 1.15 7.46 -13.62
C PRO A 27 0.60 6.56 -12.51
N LEU A 28 -0.30 7.11 -11.70
CA LEU A 28 -0.98 6.41 -10.61
C LEU A 28 -2.48 6.35 -10.89
N PRO A 29 -3.03 5.21 -11.35
CA PRO A 29 -4.47 5.05 -11.51
C PRO A 29 -5.20 5.31 -10.20
N GLY A 30 -6.26 6.12 -10.25
CA GLY A 30 -7.03 6.53 -9.09
C GLY A 30 -6.38 7.62 -8.22
N GLY A 31 -5.12 7.93 -8.42
CA GLY A 31 -4.39 8.97 -7.67
C GLY A 31 -4.21 8.63 -6.18
N THR A 32 -3.76 9.60 -5.42
CA THR A 32 -3.59 9.48 -3.96
C THR A 32 -4.96 9.36 -3.27
N VAL A 33 -5.14 8.35 -2.44
CA VAL A 33 -6.36 8.11 -1.65
C VAL A 33 -6.36 8.95 -0.38
N LEU A 34 -5.24 8.93 0.35
CA LEU A 34 -5.03 9.74 1.55
C LEU A 34 -3.56 10.15 1.64
N ARG A 35 -3.31 11.35 2.13
CA ARG A 35 -1.96 11.81 2.43
C ARG A 35 -1.96 12.52 3.78
N THR A 36 -1.00 12.16 4.63
CA THR A 36 -0.62 12.87 5.84
C THR A 36 0.78 13.46 5.66
N ASP A 37 1.33 14.08 6.66
CA ASP A 37 2.72 14.57 6.60
C ASP A 37 3.72 13.41 6.47
N ALA A 38 3.43 12.28 7.12
CA ALA A 38 4.34 11.14 7.20
C ALA A 38 4.00 10.00 6.22
N TRP A 39 2.75 9.84 5.81
CA TRP A 39 2.27 8.68 5.07
C TRP A 39 1.44 9.02 3.83
N VAL A 40 1.48 8.12 2.85
CA VAL A 40 0.64 8.17 1.66
C VAL A 40 -0.09 6.83 1.50
N VAL A 41 -1.37 6.90 1.15
CA VAL A 41 -2.21 5.75 0.79
C VAL A 41 -2.59 5.85 -0.69
N GLU A 42 -2.33 4.80 -1.45
CA GLU A 42 -2.58 4.70 -2.88
C GLU A 42 -3.11 3.31 -3.24
N HIS A 43 -3.84 3.19 -4.36
CA HIS A 43 -4.15 1.87 -4.88
C HIS A 43 -2.89 1.16 -5.36
N CYS A 44 -2.77 -0.13 -5.07
CA CYS A 44 -1.63 -0.93 -5.51
C CYS A 44 -1.60 -1.02 -7.04
N VAL A 45 -0.44 -0.75 -7.64
CA VAL A 45 -0.23 -0.89 -9.10
C VAL A 45 0.18 -2.31 -9.50
N GLY A 46 0.28 -3.24 -8.54
CA GLY A 46 0.58 -4.66 -8.77
C GLY A 46 -0.66 -5.54 -8.93
N PRO A 47 -0.48 -6.81 -9.30
CA PRO A 47 -1.56 -7.76 -9.59
C PRO A 47 -2.16 -8.39 -8.32
N PHE A 48 -2.56 -7.59 -7.35
CA PHE A 48 -3.10 -8.04 -6.07
C PHE A 48 -4.62 -7.82 -5.93
N GLY A 49 -5.29 -7.51 -7.04
CA GLY A 49 -6.74 -7.36 -7.09
C GLY A 49 -7.23 -5.94 -6.78
N LEU A 50 -8.48 -5.71 -7.18
CA LEU A 50 -9.16 -4.44 -6.99
C LEU A 50 -9.36 -4.13 -5.51
N GLY A 51 -9.12 -2.87 -5.13
CA GLY A 51 -9.27 -2.39 -3.75
C GLY A 51 -8.06 -2.65 -2.86
N THR A 52 -7.02 -3.31 -3.38
CA THR A 52 -5.75 -3.42 -2.67
C THR A 52 -5.06 -2.08 -2.66
N VAL A 53 -4.76 -1.57 -1.48
CA VAL A 53 -4.04 -0.31 -1.30
C VAL A 53 -2.69 -0.53 -0.62
N VAL A 54 -1.79 0.41 -0.83
CA VAL A 54 -0.50 0.46 -0.14
C VAL A 54 -0.44 1.69 0.77
N VAL A 55 0.15 1.50 1.94
CA VAL A 55 0.45 2.55 2.92
C VAL A 55 1.96 2.65 2.99
N LYS A 56 2.52 3.77 2.57
CA LYS A 56 3.97 3.99 2.48
C LYS A 56 4.39 5.32 3.09
N PRO A 57 5.59 5.42 3.68
CA PRO A 57 6.09 6.70 4.19
C PRO A 57 6.34 7.68 3.04
N THR A 58 6.20 8.97 3.31
CA THR A 58 6.53 10.05 2.34
C THR A 58 8.03 10.16 2.10
N ARG A 59 8.86 9.80 3.09
CA ARG A 59 10.32 9.65 2.96
C ARG A 59 10.67 8.32 2.31
N HIS A 60 11.79 8.28 1.60
CA HIS A 60 12.36 7.01 1.14
C HIS A 60 12.98 6.22 2.29
N VAL A 61 12.28 5.21 2.78
CA VAL A 61 12.69 4.36 3.90
C VAL A 61 12.75 2.91 3.43
N LEU A 62 13.83 2.20 3.73
CA LEU A 62 14.06 0.82 3.27
C LEU A 62 13.67 -0.24 4.31
N HIS A 63 13.59 0.14 5.57
CA HIS A 63 13.35 -0.78 6.67
C HIS A 63 12.42 -0.15 7.72
N VAL A 64 11.56 -0.96 8.34
CA VAL A 64 10.70 -0.49 9.44
C VAL A 64 11.53 0.12 10.58
N ALA A 65 12.72 -0.41 10.83
CA ALA A 65 13.65 0.13 11.83
C ALA A 65 14.15 1.56 11.51
N GLY A 66 14.01 2.03 10.28
CA GLY A 66 14.35 3.39 9.85
C GLY A 66 13.21 4.41 10.02
N LEU A 67 12.04 3.98 10.50
CA LEU A 67 10.94 4.89 10.80
C LEU A 67 11.28 5.75 12.02
N THR A 68 10.91 7.02 11.96
CA THR A 68 10.96 7.93 13.12
C THR A 68 9.91 7.53 14.16
N ALA A 69 10.03 8.06 15.37
CA ALA A 69 9.03 7.84 16.42
C ALA A 69 7.65 8.36 16.01
N ALA A 70 7.58 9.50 15.31
CA ALA A 70 6.33 10.09 14.82
C ALA A 70 5.69 9.20 13.73
N GLU A 71 6.46 8.77 12.73
CA GLU A 71 5.99 7.85 11.70
C GLU A 71 5.48 6.53 12.30
N SER A 72 6.20 5.98 13.27
CA SER A 72 5.82 4.74 13.95
C SER A 72 4.55 4.89 14.79
N ALA A 73 4.36 6.05 15.44
CA ALA A 73 3.18 6.32 16.26
C ALA A 73 1.91 6.44 15.41
N GLU A 74 2.02 7.00 14.19
CA GLU A 74 0.90 7.17 13.26
C GLU A 74 0.51 5.87 12.56
N LEU A 75 1.45 4.96 12.32
CA LEU A 75 1.27 3.79 11.47
C LEU A 75 0.11 2.88 11.92
N GLY A 76 0.04 2.53 13.18
CA GLY A 76 -0.99 1.64 13.72
C GLY A 76 -2.41 2.19 13.53
N PRO A 77 -2.70 3.41 14.00
CA PRO A 77 -3.98 4.08 13.77
C PRO A 77 -4.32 4.23 12.28
N LEU A 78 -3.34 4.57 11.43
CA LEU A 78 -3.55 4.68 9.99
C LEU A 78 -3.92 3.35 9.34
N LEU A 79 -3.19 2.26 9.64
CA LEU A 79 -3.49 0.92 9.13
C LEU A 79 -4.88 0.47 9.56
N GLN A 80 -5.27 0.72 10.80
CA GLN A 80 -6.62 0.39 11.30
C GLN A 80 -7.69 1.16 10.50
N ARG A 81 -7.52 2.47 10.32
CA ARG A 81 -8.45 3.33 9.59
C ARG A 81 -8.57 2.93 8.11
N VAL A 82 -7.45 2.65 7.45
CA VAL A 82 -7.41 2.20 6.04
C VAL A 82 -8.06 0.83 5.90
N SER A 83 -7.77 -0.12 6.80
CA SER A 83 -8.39 -1.44 6.79
C SER A 83 -9.91 -1.37 6.99
N ALA A 84 -10.39 -0.48 7.87
CA ALA A 84 -11.83 -0.24 8.06
C ALA A 84 -12.48 0.31 6.79
N ALA A 85 -11.84 1.26 6.12
CA ALA A 85 -12.32 1.81 4.84
C ALA A 85 -12.38 0.73 3.75
N VAL A 86 -11.32 -0.06 3.60
CA VAL A 86 -11.27 -1.18 2.64
C VAL A 86 -12.36 -2.20 2.94
N THR A 87 -12.57 -2.54 4.22
CA THR A 87 -13.65 -3.45 4.63
C THR A 87 -15.03 -2.91 4.22
N THR A 88 -15.29 -1.63 4.48
CA THR A 88 -16.59 -1.03 4.13
C THR A 88 -16.81 -0.92 2.62
N VAL A 89 -15.76 -0.55 1.88
CA VAL A 89 -15.87 -0.29 0.44
C VAL A 89 -15.93 -1.58 -0.37
N MET A 90 -15.18 -2.60 0.03
CA MET A 90 -14.99 -3.84 -0.73
C MET A 90 -15.81 -5.03 -0.21
N ASP A 91 -16.32 -4.96 1.02
CA ASP A 91 -17.06 -6.05 1.69
C ASP A 91 -16.36 -7.42 1.58
N PRO A 92 -15.08 -7.53 1.99
CA PRO A 92 -14.31 -8.76 1.84
C PRO A 92 -14.57 -9.76 2.97
N GLU A 93 -14.18 -11.02 2.77
CA GLU A 93 -14.13 -12.03 3.85
C GLU A 93 -13.05 -11.71 4.88
N GLN A 94 -11.94 -11.13 4.44
CA GLN A 94 -10.81 -10.72 5.28
C GLN A 94 -10.00 -9.62 4.60
N VAL A 95 -9.29 -8.84 5.40
CA VAL A 95 -8.28 -7.88 4.94
C VAL A 95 -6.91 -8.35 5.40
N TYR A 96 -6.01 -8.61 4.47
CA TYR A 96 -4.61 -8.94 4.78
C TYR A 96 -3.79 -7.66 4.87
N VAL A 97 -2.99 -7.56 5.92
CA VAL A 97 -2.01 -6.47 6.08
C VAL A 97 -0.63 -7.08 6.16
N CYS A 98 0.24 -6.76 5.20
CA CYS A 98 1.58 -7.32 5.14
C CYS A 98 2.59 -6.34 4.52
N LEU A 99 3.87 -6.63 4.69
CA LEU A 99 4.97 -5.85 4.11
C LEU A 99 5.91 -6.79 3.34
N TRP A 100 6.04 -6.55 2.03
CA TRP A 100 6.90 -7.32 1.12
C TRP A 100 7.77 -6.38 0.27
N SER A 101 8.58 -5.53 0.92
CA SER A 101 9.37 -4.49 0.23
C SER A 101 10.72 -5.01 -0.24
N HIS A 102 10.70 -5.98 -1.15
CA HIS A 102 11.91 -6.68 -1.58
C HIS A 102 11.88 -6.96 -3.08
N VAL A 103 12.38 -6.03 -3.87
CA VAL A 103 12.35 -6.12 -5.34
C VAL A 103 13.65 -6.73 -5.85
N GLY A 104 13.55 -7.86 -6.56
CA GLY A 104 14.73 -8.51 -7.14
C GLY A 104 15.78 -8.94 -6.13
N GLY A 105 15.37 -9.21 -4.88
CA GLY A 105 16.29 -9.57 -3.80
C GLY A 105 16.99 -8.38 -3.13
N ALA A 106 16.62 -7.14 -3.45
CA ALA A 106 17.16 -5.93 -2.83
C ALA A 106 16.11 -5.22 -1.97
N PRO A 107 16.51 -4.56 -0.85
CA PRO A 107 15.60 -3.71 -0.08
C PRO A 107 14.99 -2.62 -0.95
N GLY A 108 13.67 -2.47 -0.87
CA GLY A 108 12.91 -1.43 -1.53
C GLY A 108 12.26 -0.47 -0.55
N HIS A 109 11.74 0.65 -1.03
CA HIS A 109 10.95 1.58 -0.24
C HIS A 109 9.81 0.83 0.44
N ILE A 110 9.76 0.84 1.78
CA ILE A 110 8.77 0.06 2.52
C ILE A 110 7.35 0.52 2.20
N HIS A 111 6.46 -0.45 2.08
CA HIS A 111 5.03 -0.19 1.93
C HIS A 111 4.25 -1.34 2.55
N PHE A 112 3.24 -1.01 3.30
CA PHE A 112 2.30 -1.96 3.86
C PHE A 112 1.17 -2.17 2.86
N VAL A 113 0.97 -3.42 2.47
CA VAL A 113 -0.13 -3.81 1.58
C VAL A 113 -1.36 -4.09 2.43
N VAL A 114 -2.48 -3.45 2.11
CA VAL A 114 -3.80 -3.68 2.72
C VAL A 114 -4.69 -4.24 1.62
N GLN A 115 -4.88 -5.57 1.65
CA GLN A 115 -5.51 -6.32 0.57
C GLN A 115 -6.86 -6.90 0.99
N PRO A 116 -7.98 -6.53 0.34
CA PRO A 116 -9.24 -7.21 0.51
C PRO A 116 -9.20 -8.60 -0.13
N VAL A 117 -9.65 -9.61 0.61
CA VAL A 117 -9.76 -10.98 0.12
C VAL A 117 -11.24 -11.37 0.09
N THR A 118 -11.75 -11.59 -1.11
CA THR A 118 -13.14 -11.97 -1.33
C THR A 118 -13.32 -13.48 -1.39
N ARG A 119 -14.55 -13.94 -1.21
CA ARG A 119 -14.90 -15.34 -1.44
C ARG A 119 -14.51 -15.79 -2.85
N ALA A 120 -14.79 -14.96 -3.85
CA ALA A 120 -14.45 -15.23 -5.24
C ALA A 120 -12.94 -15.42 -5.48
N ASN A 121 -12.08 -14.66 -4.76
CA ASN A 121 -10.63 -14.87 -4.84
C ASN A 121 -10.24 -16.25 -4.29
N MET A 122 -10.76 -16.62 -3.11
CA MET A 122 -10.46 -17.93 -2.49
C MET A 122 -10.97 -19.10 -3.34
N ASP A 123 -12.17 -18.99 -3.87
CA ASP A 123 -12.76 -20.04 -4.72
C ASP A 123 -11.99 -20.19 -6.05
N ARG A 124 -11.55 -19.07 -6.65
CA ARG A 124 -10.78 -19.09 -7.90
C ARG A 124 -9.44 -19.81 -7.76
N PHE A 125 -8.74 -19.59 -6.66
CA PHE A 125 -7.39 -20.11 -6.45
C PHE A 125 -7.36 -21.34 -5.52
N ASP A 126 -8.49 -21.74 -4.97
CA ASP A 126 -8.62 -22.84 -4.01
C ASP A 126 -7.59 -22.74 -2.86
N THR A 127 -7.39 -21.53 -2.36
CA THR A 127 -6.40 -21.26 -1.29
C THR A 127 -6.66 -19.95 -0.56
N TYR A 128 -5.90 -19.70 0.50
CA TYR A 128 -5.97 -18.50 1.35
C TYR A 128 -4.60 -18.14 1.93
N GLY A 129 -4.52 -17.00 2.65
CA GLY A 129 -3.29 -16.53 3.30
C GLY A 129 -2.18 -16.17 2.29
N PRO A 130 -0.91 -16.38 2.65
CA PRO A 130 0.21 -16.03 1.78
C PRO A 130 0.20 -16.76 0.43
N ALA A 131 -0.31 -17.99 0.39
CA ALA A 131 -0.43 -18.75 -0.86
C ALA A 131 -1.39 -18.09 -1.84
N LEU A 132 -2.50 -17.51 -1.37
CA LEU A 132 -3.42 -16.74 -2.20
C LEU A 132 -2.76 -15.49 -2.76
N GLN A 133 -2.00 -14.75 -1.94
CA GLN A 133 -1.28 -13.57 -2.40
C GLN A 133 -0.27 -13.89 -3.51
N LEU A 134 0.49 -14.98 -3.35
CA LEU A 134 1.42 -15.47 -4.37
C LEU A 134 0.69 -15.85 -5.65
N ALA A 135 -0.38 -16.64 -5.54
CA ALA A 135 -1.18 -17.07 -6.70
C ALA A 135 -1.77 -15.88 -7.47
N MET A 136 -2.30 -14.87 -6.77
CA MET A 136 -2.78 -13.64 -7.39
C MET A 136 -1.66 -12.87 -8.08
N GLY A 137 -0.51 -12.71 -7.42
CA GLY A 137 0.66 -12.03 -7.97
C GLY A 137 1.20 -12.70 -9.24
N GLU A 138 1.19 -14.02 -9.29
CA GLU A 138 1.69 -14.80 -10.44
C GLU A 138 0.80 -14.66 -11.69
N THR A 139 -0.48 -14.29 -11.55
CA THR A 139 -1.35 -14.07 -12.71
C THR A 139 -0.91 -12.91 -13.58
N GLY A 140 -0.28 -11.89 -13.00
CA GLY A 140 0.01 -10.62 -13.65
C GLY A 140 -1.23 -9.79 -14.01
N GLU A 141 -2.43 -10.21 -13.61
CA GLU A 141 -3.68 -9.53 -13.93
C GLU A 141 -3.84 -8.23 -13.14
N LEU A 142 -3.99 -7.13 -13.85
CA LEU A 142 -4.25 -5.82 -13.25
C LEU A 142 -5.75 -5.50 -13.31
N PRO A 143 -6.32 -4.89 -12.26
CA PRO A 143 -7.69 -4.43 -12.31
C PRO A 143 -7.85 -3.31 -13.36
N PRO A 144 -9.03 -3.21 -14.03
CA PRO A 144 -9.30 -2.14 -14.98
C PRO A 144 -9.19 -0.76 -14.34
N VAL A 145 -8.51 0.18 -15.01
CA VAL A 145 -8.29 1.54 -14.50
C VAL A 145 -9.58 2.23 -14.06
N PRO A 146 -10.71 2.20 -14.82
CA PRO A 146 -11.94 2.82 -14.36
C PRO A 146 -12.51 2.22 -13.06
N ASP A 147 -12.26 0.95 -12.80
CA ASP A 147 -12.68 0.30 -11.56
C ASP A 147 -11.82 0.76 -10.39
N VAL A 148 -10.50 0.88 -10.61
CA VAL A 148 -9.55 1.44 -9.64
C VAL A 148 -9.95 2.87 -9.26
N GLU A 149 -10.24 3.72 -10.25
CA GLU A 149 -10.66 5.10 -10.02
C GLU A 149 -11.91 5.18 -9.15
N ARG A 150 -12.95 4.38 -9.48
CA ARG A 150 -14.20 4.33 -8.69
C ARG A 150 -13.97 3.86 -7.25
N VAL A 151 -13.12 2.87 -7.05
CA VAL A 151 -12.79 2.38 -5.70
C VAL A 151 -12.02 3.43 -4.93
N CYS A 152 -11.05 4.11 -5.56
CA CYS A 152 -10.29 5.19 -4.92
C CYS A 152 -11.20 6.35 -4.50
N ASP A 153 -12.19 6.73 -5.32
CA ASP A 153 -13.17 7.76 -4.96
C ASP A 153 -13.97 7.34 -3.71
N ARG A 154 -14.49 6.12 -3.68
CA ARG A 154 -15.23 5.60 -2.52
C ARG A 154 -14.37 5.54 -1.25
N LEU A 155 -13.09 5.17 -1.38
CA LEU A 155 -12.17 5.15 -0.26
C LEU A 155 -11.90 6.56 0.27
N ARG A 156 -11.72 7.55 -0.60
CA ARG A 156 -11.58 8.98 -0.21
C ARG A 156 -12.81 9.48 0.53
N ASP A 157 -14.00 9.20 0.01
CA ASP A 157 -15.26 9.60 0.66
C ASP A 157 -15.37 9.00 2.07
N HIS A 158 -14.94 7.76 2.25
CA HIS A 158 -14.98 7.07 3.55
C HIS A 158 -13.91 7.56 4.52
N LEU A 159 -12.69 7.79 4.03
CA LEU A 159 -11.56 8.24 4.86
C LEU A 159 -11.69 9.71 5.25
N GLY A 160 -12.34 10.52 4.42
CA GLY A 160 -12.40 11.96 4.60
C GLY A 160 -11.04 12.64 4.42
N PRO A 161 -10.96 13.96 4.61
CA PRO A 161 -9.70 14.68 4.56
C PRO A 161 -8.75 14.19 5.65
N ALA A 162 -7.44 14.35 5.41
CA ALA A 162 -6.44 14.12 6.46
C ALA A 162 -6.81 14.98 7.68
N THR A 163 -6.97 14.35 8.83
CA THR A 163 -7.17 15.09 10.08
C THR A 163 -5.81 15.57 10.54
N ASP A 164 -5.58 16.89 10.45
CA ASP A 164 -4.48 17.53 11.17
C ASP A 164 -4.67 17.23 12.66
N THR A 165 -3.74 16.47 13.24
CA THR A 165 -3.68 16.18 14.68
C THR A 165 -2.51 16.91 15.27
#